data_ef962a58e4e7210070883b9652887953
#
_entry.id   ef962a58e4e7210070883b9652887953
#
_cell.length_a   1.000
_cell.length_b   1.000
_cell.length_c   1.000
_cell.angle_alpha   90.00
_cell.angle_beta   90.00
_cell.angle_gamma   90.00
#
_symmetry.space_group_name_H-M   'P 1'
#
loop_
_entity.id
_entity.type
_entity.pdbx_description
1 polymer ?
#
loop_
_entity_poly.entity_id
_entity_poly.type
_entity_poly.pdbx_seq_one_letter_code
_entity_poly.pdbx_strand_id
1 'polypeptide(L)'
;MRKKKPNDQQLNDIKQRLDEGMDEDQLLKSCVVILRMIVQDAMSEASLTGKVIQSLHRSLGEVSSDVSNTIQGSQAQFEQRQAGNEQLKRDIIHIEEAVSESSSLEALKEQTQFRVEKLVTTLSEQQSNDQQGQEALMALLSSMQSRIDTLQQQTSVYKKKLAEQAMQSRTDPLTRLPNRQAYNERLEAAFTKFKENGDLLAVAVVDIDHFKSINDRFGHAAGDKTLQVVSKFLKQSLSENDFIARWGGEEFVMLLPQAQMADIDKKLNEVRTKLAAMPFKFKQEKVKITASFGATCFNDNDTTETVFERADEYLYKAKRNGRNLVVTDLSTDL
;
A
#
# COMPACT_ATOMS: atom_id res chain seq x y z
N MET A 1 -4.68 33.83 -11.33
CA MET A 1 -3.54 33.25 -12.10
C MET A 1 -3.04 32.01 -11.35
N ARG A 2 -3.36 30.78 -11.79
CA ARG A 2 -2.78 29.55 -11.23
C ARG A 2 -1.29 29.50 -11.60
N LYS A 3 -0.41 29.42 -10.62
CA LYS A 3 1.02 29.16 -10.86
C LYS A 3 1.13 27.81 -11.57
N LYS A 4 1.64 27.77 -12.81
CA LYS A 4 1.98 26.53 -13.50
C LYS A 4 2.97 25.74 -12.65
N LYS A 5 2.63 24.52 -12.29
CA LYS A 5 3.56 23.62 -11.59
C LYS A 5 4.70 23.25 -12.55
N PRO A 6 5.95 23.11 -12.08
CA PRO A 6 7.09 22.74 -12.94
C PRO A 6 6.89 21.42 -13.70
N ASN A 7 6.04 20.53 -13.18
CA ASN A 7 5.69 19.26 -13.81
C ASN A 7 4.84 19.41 -15.08
N ASP A 8 4.05 20.48 -15.24
CA ASP A 8 3.18 20.67 -16.43
C ASP A 8 3.98 20.86 -17.72
N GLN A 9 5.20 21.40 -17.62
CA GLN A 9 6.05 21.65 -18.77
C GLN A 9 6.73 20.37 -19.28
N GLN A 10 7.19 19.50 -18.38
CA GLN A 10 7.76 18.19 -18.72
C GLN A 10 6.71 17.22 -19.27
N LEU A 11 5.48 17.26 -18.75
CA LEU A 11 4.37 16.46 -19.27
C LEU A 11 3.98 16.87 -20.69
N ASN A 12 3.96 18.16 -21.01
CA ASN A 12 3.70 18.66 -22.36
C ASN A 12 4.80 18.26 -23.34
N ASP A 13 6.07 18.30 -22.90
CA ASP A 13 7.23 17.89 -23.71
C ASP A 13 7.18 16.40 -24.05
N ILE A 14 6.83 15.55 -23.08
CA ILE A 14 6.65 14.11 -23.28
C ILE A 14 5.46 13.84 -24.23
N LYS A 15 4.36 14.56 -24.07
CA LYS A 15 3.19 14.43 -24.94
C LYS A 15 3.52 14.81 -26.39
N GLN A 16 4.24 15.89 -26.61
CA GLN A 16 4.66 16.31 -27.94
C GLN A 16 5.57 15.26 -28.62
N ARG A 17 6.55 14.71 -27.89
CA ARG A 17 7.42 13.64 -28.40
C ARG A 17 6.67 12.35 -28.70
N LEU A 18 5.60 12.03 -27.93
CA LEU A 18 4.74 10.88 -28.16
C LEU A 18 3.97 11.03 -29.48
N ASP A 19 3.49 12.26 -29.77
CA ASP A 19 2.79 12.58 -31.00
C ASP A 19 3.73 12.59 -32.24
N GLU A 20 5.02 12.90 -32.06
CA GLU A 20 6.07 12.89 -33.09
C GLU A 20 6.62 11.47 -33.38
N GLY A 21 6.32 10.47 -32.54
CA GLY A 21 6.79 9.09 -32.61
C GLY A 21 8.08 8.87 -31.82
N MET A 22 8.03 7.94 -30.86
CA MET A 22 9.17 7.53 -30.02
C MET A 22 9.64 6.12 -30.35
N ASP A 23 10.95 5.89 -30.25
CA ASP A 23 11.48 4.53 -30.20
C ASP A 23 11.23 3.86 -28.84
N GLU A 24 11.45 2.53 -28.76
CA GLU A 24 11.15 1.75 -27.52
C GLU A 24 11.94 2.27 -26.30
N ASP A 25 13.19 2.70 -26.50
CA ASP A 25 14.06 3.19 -25.41
C ASP A 25 13.61 4.57 -24.90
N GLN A 26 13.17 5.45 -25.81
CA GLN A 26 12.59 6.75 -25.51
C GLN A 26 11.24 6.63 -24.83
N LEU A 27 10.40 5.66 -25.24
CA LEU A 27 9.12 5.35 -24.62
C LEU A 27 9.32 4.87 -23.19
N LEU A 28 10.27 3.96 -22.98
CA LEU A 28 10.57 3.41 -21.64
C LEU A 28 11.09 4.50 -20.69
N LYS A 29 11.99 5.36 -21.17
CA LYS A 29 12.47 6.52 -20.40
C LYS A 29 11.35 7.50 -20.07
N SER A 30 10.44 7.76 -20.99
CA SER A 30 9.28 8.62 -20.77
C SER A 30 8.30 8.03 -19.75
N CYS A 31 8.04 6.73 -19.78
CA CYS A 31 7.25 6.03 -18.77
C CYS A 31 7.86 6.13 -17.37
N VAL A 32 9.18 5.98 -17.26
CA VAL A 32 9.88 6.13 -15.96
C VAL A 32 9.77 7.57 -15.45
N VAL A 33 9.86 8.58 -16.31
CA VAL A 33 9.69 9.98 -15.93
C VAL A 33 8.27 10.27 -15.47
N ILE A 34 7.24 9.78 -16.19
CA ILE A 34 5.83 9.93 -15.80
C ILE A 34 5.56 9.22 -14.46
N LEU A 35 6.03 7.99 -14.28
CA LEU A 35 5.91 7.28 -13.01
C LEU A 35 6.58 8.06 -11.86
N ARG A 36 7.76 8.60 -12.09
CA ARG A 36 8.46 9.47 -11.11
C ARG A 36 7.64 10.71 -10.77
N MET A 37 7.00 11.35 -11.76
CA MET A 37 6.17 12.53 -11.55
C MET A 37 4.89 12.20 -10.78
N ILE A 38 4.20 11.09 -11.10
CA ILE A 38 3.02 10.61 -10.38
C ILE A 38 3.36 10.30 -8.93
N VAL A 39 4.47 9.59 -8.70
CA VAL A 39 4.97 9.30 -7.35
C VAL A 39 5.30 10.60 -6.61
N GLN A 40 5.95 11.55 -7.24
CA GLN A 40 6.35 12.82 -6.64
C GLN A 40 5.17 13.73 -6.32
N ASP A 41 4.11 13.72 -7.12
CA ASP A 41 2.87 14.51 -6.87
C ASP A 41 2.02 13.85 -5.77
N ALA A 42 1.90 12.52 -5.76
CA ALA A 42 1.30 11.76 -4.67
C ALA A 42 2.06 11.91 -3.33
N MET A 43 3.37 12.16 -3.39
CA MET A 43 4.26 12.33 -2.24
C MET A 43 4.23 13.74 -1.65
N SER A 44 3.86 14.75 -2.41
CA SER A 44 3.77 16.13 -1.90
C SER A 44 2.59 16.33 -0.93
N GLU A 45 1.61 15.43 -0.91
CA GLU A 45 0.43 15.48 -0.06
C GLU A 45 0.48 14.59 1.20
N ALA A 46 1.43 13.65 1.31
CA ALA A 46 1.47 12.69 2.43
C ALA A 46 2.78 12.77 3.22
N SER A 47 2.73 13.40 4.37
CA SER A 47 3.91 13.82 5.16
C SER A 47 4.89 12.73 5.64
N LEU A 48 4.46 11.50 5.88
CA LEU A 48 5.33 10.43 6.39
C LEU A 48 5.58 9.32 5.34
N THR A 49 4.51 8.88 4.67
CA THR A 49 4.56 7.86 3.62
C THR A 49 5.46 8.30 2.45
N GLY A 50 5.41 9.60 2.10
CA GLY A 50 6.25 10.20 1.07
C GLY A 50 7.76 10.10 1.38
N LYS A 51 8.17 10.38 2.61
CA LYS A 51 9.57 10.28 3.04
C LYS A 51 10.11 8.86 2.99
N VAL A 52 9.26 7.87 3.32
CA VAL A 52 9.61 6.44 3.26
C VAL A 52 9.86 6.00 1.83
N ILE A 53 8.92 6.31 0.94
CA ILE A 53 9.03 5.94 -0.48
C ILE A 53 10.26 6.60 -1.11
N GLN A 54 10.56 7.85 -0.74
CA GLN A 54 11.76 8.56 -1.20
C GLN A 54 13.05 7.88 -0.73
N SER A 55 13.11 7.48 0.55
CA SER A 55 14.25 6.76 1.10
C SER A 55 14.46 5.41 0.42
N LEU A 56 13.37 4.63 0.24
CA LEU A 56 13.38 3.36 -0.47
C LEU A 56 13.83 3.52 -1.93
N HIS A 57 13.31 4.52 -2.63
CA HIS A 57 13.66 4.77 -4.03
C HIS A 57 15.13 5.15 -4.20
N ARG A 58 15.67 5.98 -3.29
CA ARG A 58 17.09 6.33 -3.29
C ARG A 58 17.96 5.10 -3.05
N SER A 59 17.66 4.30 -2.03
CA SER A 59 18.43 3.09 -1.69
C SER A 59 18.38 2.05 -2.80
N LEU A 60 17.23 1.85 -3.46
CA LEU A 60 17.11 0.98 -4.62
C LEU A 60 17.91 1.49 -5.82
N GLY A 61 17.94 2.81 -6.05
CA GLY A 61 18.75 3.43 -7.08
C GLY A 61 20.26 3.23 -6.87
N GLU A 62 20.72 3.36 -5.64
CA GLU A 62 22.11 3.11 -5.25
C GLU A 62 22.49 1.64 -5.43
N VAL A 63 21.65 0.70 -4.98
CA VAL A 63 21.87 -0.75 -5.18
C VAL A 63 21.92 -1.09 -6.67
N SER A 64 21.01 -0.55 -7.48
CA SER A 64 20.98 -0.78 -8.92
C SER A 64 22.27 -0.29 -9.61
N SER A 65 22.78 0.87 -9.18
CA SER A 65 24.04 1.43 -9.69
C SER A 65 25.24 0.55 -9.32
N ASP A 66 25.32 0.10 -8.05
CA ASP A 66 26.41 -0.75 -7.57
C ASP A 66 26.40 -2.11 -8.28
N VAL A 67 25.24 -2.72 -8.50
CA VAL A 67 25.09 -3.95 -9.27
C VAL A 67 25.54 -3.78 -10.72
N SER A 68 25.13 -2.69 -11.39
CA SER A 68 25.51 -2.39 -12.76
C SER A 68 27.03 -2.25 -12.90
N ASN A 69 27.66 -1.49 -12.00
CA ASN A 69 29.11 -1.30 -11.99
C ASN A 69 29.86 -2.63 -11.78
N THR A 70 29.34 -3.51 -10.92
CA THR A 70 29.97 -4.81 -10.65
C THR A 70 29.82 -5.76 -11.82
N ILE A 71 28.67 -5.77 -12.50
CA ILE A 71 28.47 -6.57 -13.73
C ILE A 71 29.47 -6.13 -14.79
N GLN A 72 29.64 -4.82 -15.01
CA GLN A 72 30.62 -4.32 -15.97
C GLN A 72 32.06 -4.69 -15.59
N GLY A 73 32.43 -4.58 -14.32
CA GLY A 73 33.75 -4.99 -13.83
C GLY A 73 33.98 -6.50 -13.99
N SER A 74 33.01 -7.32 -13.67
CA SER A 74 33.06 -8.78 -13.84
C SER A 74 33.21 -9.20 -15.34
N GLN A 75 32.50 -8.49 -16.22
CA GLN A 75 32.59 -8.75 -17.67
C GLN A 75 33.97 -8.41 -18.22
N ALA A 76 34.54 -7.27 -17.80
CA ALA A 76 35.92 -6.91 -18.19
C ALA A 76 36.96 -7.92 -17.69
N GLN A 77 36.83 -8.44 -16.46
CA GLN A 77 37.67 -9.49 -15.90
C GLN A 77 37.54 -10.81 -16.69
N PHE A 78 36.33 -11.17 -17.10
CA PHE A 78 36.08 -12.36 -17.88
C PHE A 78 36.77 -12.27 -19.25
N GLU A 79 36.69 -11.13 -19.95
CA GLU A 79 37.36 -10.88 -21.23
C GLU A 79 38.88 -10.95 -21.09
N GLN A 80 39.42 -10.34 -20.01
CA GLN A 80 40.86 -10.38 -19.73
C GLN A 80 41.34 -11.81 -19.45
N ARG A 81 40.58 -12.61 -18.71
CA ARG A 81 40.85 -14.02 -18.43
C ARG A 81 40.84 -14.87 -19.71
N GLN A 82 39.85 -14.61 -20.59
CA GLN A 82 39.78 -15.30 -21.88
C GLN A 82 41.00 -14.98 -22.77
N ALA A 83 41.40 -13.71 -22.84
CA ALA A 83 42.60 -13.29 -23.58
C ALA A 83 43.88 -13.92 -22.99
N GLY A 84 44.00 -13.99 -21.65
CA GLY A 84 45.09 -14.66 -20.96
C GLY A 84 45.17 -16.16 -21.27
N ASN A 85 44.04 -16.85 -21.26
CA ASN A 85 43.97 -18.27 -21.62
C ASN A 85 44.37 -18.54 -23.08
N GLU A 86 43.99 -17.68 -24.02
CA GLU A 86 44.41 -17.77 -25.41
C GLU A 86 45.92 -17.51 -25.58
N GLN A 87 46.48 -16.60 -24.77
CA GLN A 87 47.93 -16.37 -24.75
C GLN A 87 48.68 -17.58 -24.20
N LEU A 88 48.21 -18.18 -23.10
CA LEU A 88 48.80 -19.42 -22.52
C LEU A 88 48.77 -20.57 -23.52
N LYS A 89 47.69 -20.78 -24.25
CA LYS A 89 47.60 -21.79 -25.29
C LYS A 89 48.66 -21.57 -26.39
N ARG A 90 48.83 -20.33 -26.85
CA ARG A 90 49.86 -19.99 -27.84
C ARG A 90 51.26 -20.24 -27.33
N ASP A 91 51.55 -19.83 -26.07
CA ASP A 91 52.87 -20.04 -25.49
C ASP A 91 53.19 -21.54 -25.30
N ILE A 92 52.18 -22.39 -25.00
CA ILE A 92 52.33 -23.86 -24.93
C ILE A 92 52.64 -24.45 -26.32
N ILE A 93 51.91 -24.07 -27.39
CA ILE A 93 52.12 -24.53 -28.75
C ILE A 93 53.57 -24.17 -29.21
N HIS A 94 53.99 -22.96 -28.91
CA HIS A 94 55.36 -22.54 -29.26
C HIS A 94 56.46 -23.30 -28.47
N ILE A 95 56.15 -23.80 -27.28
CA ILE A 95 57.06 -24.70 -26.54
C ILE A 95 57.16 -26.04 -27.28
N GLU A 96 56.03 -26.62 -27.69
CA GLU A 96 55.99 -27.88 -28.46
C GLU A 96 56.72 -27.77 -29.76
N GLU A 97 56.53 -26.68 -30.49
CA GLU A 97 57.29 -26.40 -31.75
C GLU A 97 58.79 -26.29 -31.48
N ALA A 98 59.21 -25.53 -30.45
CA ALA A 98 60.62 -25.37 -30.12
C ALA A 98 61.30 -26.69 -29.73
N VAL A 99 60.56 -27.58 -29.05
CA VAL A 99 61.02 -28.93 -28.66
C VAL A 99 61.19 -29.81 -29.89
N SER A 100 60.34 -29.70 -30.93
CA SER A 100 60.37 -30.53 -32.14
C SER A 100 61.41 -30.05 -33.15
N GLU A 101 61.74 -28.76 -33.21
CA GLU A 101 62.67 -28.20 -34.28
C GLU A 101 64.08 -27.95 -33.80
N SER A 102 64.37 -28.12 -32.51
CA SER A 102 65.66 -27.75 -31.93
C SER A 102 66.80 -28.74 -32.28
N SER A 103 67.83 -28.22 -32.85
CA SER A 103 69.04 -29.02 -33.21
C SER A 103 70.12 -28.99 -32.11
N SER A 104 70.02 -28.20 -31.06
CA SER A 104 71.00 -28.09 -29.98
C SER A 104 70.29 -28.12 -28.63
N LEU A 105 70.81 -28.95 -27.71
CA LEU A 105 70.26 -29.14 -26.39
C LEU A 105 70.32 -27.86 -25.51
N GLU A 106 71.35 -27.03 -25.69
CA GLU A 106 71.55 -25.79 -24.94
C GLU A 106 70.55 -24.68 -25.36
N ALA A 107 70.39 -24.52 -26.69
CA ALA A 107 69.40 -23.54 -27.20
C ALA A 107 67.96 -23.90 -26.83
N LEU A 108 67.63 -25.21 -26.84
CA LEU A 108 66.35 -25.72 -26.42
C LEU A 108 66.11 -25.44 -24.95
N LYS A 109 67.11 -25.63 -24.10
CA LYS A 109 67.01 -25.37 -22.66
C LYS A 109 66.75 -23.90 -22.37
N GLU A 110 67.48 -22.97 -22.97
CA GLU A 110 67.25 -21.51 -22.75
C GLU A 110 65.90 -21.05 -23.25
N GLN A 111 65.49 -21.47 -24.44
CA GLN A 111 64.17 -21.09 -24.96
C GLN A 111 63.02 -21.65 -24.13
N THR A 112 63.11 -22.88 -23.68
CA THR A 112 62.06 -23.51 -22.84
C THR A 112 62.02 -22.86 -21.48
N GLN A 113 63.18 -22.57 -20.89
CA GLN A 113 63.22 -21.89 -19.57
C GLN A 113 62.62 -20.51 -19.62
N PHE A 114 62.93 -19.68 -20.61
CA PHE A 114 62.32 -18.36 -20.81
C PHE A 114 60.79 -18.42 -20.99
N ARG A 115 60.28 -19.39 -21.76
CA ARG A 115 58.85 -19.54 -21.99
C ARG A 115 58.11 -20.06 -20.74
N VAL A 116 58.71 -20.96 -19.98
CA VAL A 116 58.15 -21.45 -18.70
C VAL A 116 58.10 -20.31 -17.68
N GLU A 117 59.13 -19.47 -17.58
CA GLU A 117 59.11 -18.29 -16.73
C GLU A 117 57.97 -17.35 -17.10
N LYS A 118 57.76 -17.08 -18.39
CA LYS A 118 56.67 -16.26 -18.89
C LYS A 118 55.30 -16.87 -18.55
N LEU A 119 55.11 -18.17 -18.71
CA LEU A 119 53.87 -18.87 -18.33
C LEU A 119 53.59 -18.75 -16.83
N VAL A 120 54.61 -18.94 -15.98
CA VAL A 120 54.50 -18.82 -14.55
C VAL A 120 54.07 -17.39 -14.17
N THR A 121 54.68 -16.37 -14.80
CA THR A 121 54.31 -14.97 -14.57
C THR A 121 52.84 -14.69 -14.97
N THR A 122 52.45 -15.11 -16.18
CA THR A 122 51.04 -14.92 -16.64
C THR A 122 50.04 -15.63 -15.76
N LEU A 123 50.32 -16.84 -15.29
CA LEU A 123 49.46 -17.58 -14.35
C LEU A 123 49.37 -16.90 -13.00
N SER A 124 50.48 -16.37 -12.48
CA SER A 124 50.46 -15.65 -11.17
C SER A 124 49.67 -14.34 -11.26
N GLU A 125 49.79 -13.62 -12.38
CA GLU A 125 49.00 -12.42 -12.65
C GLU A 125 47.47 -12.73 -12.74
N GLN A 126 47.11 -13.82 -13.45
CA GLN A 126 45.72 -14.26 -13.54
C GLN A 126 45.20 -14.68 -12.17
N GLN A 127 45.95 -15.42 -11.39
CA GLN A 127 45.53 -15.81 -10.04
C GLN A 127 45.32 -14.59 -9.11
N SER A 128 46.20 -13.59 -9.19
CA SER A 128 46.07 -12.35 -8.43
C SER A 128 44.81 -11.56 -8.83
N ASN A 129 44.55 -11.45 -10.16
CA ASN A 129 43.36 -10.76 -10.67
C ASN A 129 42.07 -11.50 -10.28
N ASP A 130 42.05 -12.83 -10.36
CA ASP A 130 40.90 -13.65 -9.93
C ASP A 130 40.63 -13.49 -8.44
N GLN A 131 41.66 -13.45 -7.60
CA GLN A 131 41.52 -13.23 -6.15
C GLN A 131 40.95 -11.82 -5.84
N GLN A 132 41.48 -10.77 -6.48
CA GLN A 132 40.97 -9.40 -6.32
C GLN A 132 39.51 -9.29 -6.76
N GLY A 133 39.12 -9.96 -7.85
CA GLY A 133 37.74 -10.00 -8.30
C GLY A 133 36.82 -10.68 -7.32
N GLN A 134 37.25 -11.79 -6.72
CA GLN A 134 36.48 -12.47 -5.66
C GLN A 134 36.32 -11.60 -4.42
N GLU A 135 37.38 -10.94 -3.96
CA GLU A 135 37.34 -10.04 -2.81
C GLU A 135 36.39 -8.85 -3.06
N ALA A 136 36.43 -8.25 -4.24
CA ALA A 136 35.52 -7.16 -4.63
C ALA A 136 34.05 -7.62 -4.65
N LEU A 137 33.78 -8.81 -5.19
CA LEU A 137 32.42 -9.38 -5.21
C LEU A 137 31.92 -9.67 -3.79
N MET A 138 32.74 -10.24 -2.93
CA MET A 138 32.38 -10.51 -1.53
C MET A 138 32.12 -9.22 -0.76
N ALA A 139 32.92 -8.18 -0.95
CA ALA A 139 32.69 -6.86 -0.35
C ALA A 139 31.36 -6.26 -0.82
N LEU A 140 31.01 -6.36 -2.10
CA LEU A 140 29.74 -5.91 -2.63
C LEU A 140 28.57 -6.66 -2.01
N LEU A 141 28.60 -8.00 -1.99
CA LEU A 141 27.54 -8.83 -1.40
C LEU A 141 27.31 -8.48 0.08
N SER A 142 28.39 -8.30 0.85
CA SER A 142 28.32 -7.86 2.25
C SER A 142 27.67 -6.47 2.38
N SER A 143 28.04 -5.53 1.52
CA SER A 143 27.43 -4.18 1.49
C SER A 143 25.94 -4.25 1.16
N MET A 144 25.55 -5.04 0.16
CA MET A 144 24.15 -5.24 -0.22
C MET A 144 23.34 -5.86 0.94
N GLN A 145 23.87 -6.88 1.59
CA GLN A 145 23.21 -7.49 2.76
C GLN A 145 22.96 -6.47 3.86
N SER A 146 23.97 -5.68 4.23
CA SER A 146 23.85 -4.62 5.23
C SER A 146 22.80 -3.56 4.86
N ARG A 147 22.70 -3.20 3.57
CA ARG A 147 21.68 -2.25 3.09
C ARG A 147 20.28 -2.85 3.15
N ILE A 148 20.11 -4.13 2.79
CA ILE A 148 18.82 -4.84 2.90
C ILE A 148 18.36 -4.86 4.35
N ASP A 149 19.23 -5.20 5.29
CA ASP A 149 18.92 -5.22 6.72
C ASP A 149 18.48 -3.83 7.23
N THR A 150 19.19 -2.79 6.80
CA THR A 150 18.85 -1.40 7.13
C THR A 150 17.46 -1.01 6.59
N LEU A 151 17.15 -1.36 5.34
CA LEU A 151 15.86 -1.10 4.71
C LEU A 151 14.72 -1.87 5.40
N GLN A 152 14.94 -3.11 5.81
CA GLN A 152 13.98 -3.90 6.57
C GLN A 152 13.67 -3.25 7.92
N GLN A 153 14.70 -2.82 8.66
CA GLN A 153 14.52 -2.11 9.92
C GLN A 153 13.74 -0.80 9.73
N GLN A 154 14.11 0.03 8.77
CA GLN A 154 13.40 1.28 8.46
C GLN A 154 11.93 1.03 8.13
N THR A 155 11.66 0.04 7.27
CA THR A 155 10.28 -0.34 6.89
C THR A 155 9.47 -0.79 8.11
N SER A 156 10.06 -1.55 9.02
CA SER A 156 9.42 -1.98 10.27
C SER A 156 9.06 -0.79 11.16
N VAL A 157 10.00 0.14 11.38
CA VAL A 157 9.77 1.36 12.17
C VAL A 157 8.66 2.22 11.56
N TYR A 158 8.63 2.37 10.24
CA TYR A 158 7.60 3.15 9.57
C TYR A 158 6.23 2.50 9.62
N LYS A 159 6.14 1.17 9.45
CA LYS A 159 4.89 0.42 9.64
C LYS A 159 4.33 0.64 11.05
N LYS A 160 5.19 0.60 12.07
CA LYS A 160 4.78 0.85 13.46
C LYS A 160 4.28 2.27 13.66
N LYS A 161 4.98 3.28 13.14
CA LYS A 161 4.53 4.69 13.21
C LYS A 161 3.21 4.93 12.47
N LEU A 162 3.01 4.33 11.30
CA LEU A 162 1.74 4.43 10.57
C LEU A 162 0.59 3.77 11.34
N ALA A 163 0.85 2.61 11.96
CA ALA A 163 -0.14 1.96 12.83
C ALA A 163 -0.46 2.82 14.07
N GLU A 164 0.54 3.44 14.69
CA GLU A 164 0.34 4.36 15.83
C GLU A 164 -0.45 5.62 15.43
N GLN A 165 -0.18 6.19 14.26
CA GLN A 165 -0.96 7.33 13.74
C GLN A 165 -2.40 6.94 13.37
N ALA A 166 -2.60 5.76 12.78
CA ALA A 166 -3.93 5.21 12.54
C ALA A 166 -4.68 4.97 13.86
N MET A 167 -3.98 4.47 14.89
CA MET A 167 -4.54 4.33 16.25
C MET A 167 -4.89 5.67 16.89
N GLN A 168 -4.13 6.73 16.67
CA GLN A 168 -4.44 8.07 17.21
C GLN A 168 -5.63 8.74 16.52
N SER A 169 -5.97 8.32 15.30
CA SER A 169 -7.11 8.88 14.57
C SER A 169 -8.39 8.11 14.88
N ARG A 170 -9.07 8.47 15.98
CA ARG A 170 -10.39 7.91 16.36
C ARG A 170 -11.56 8.49 15.57
N THR A 171 -11.28 9.27 14.54
CA THR A 171 -12.28 10.05 13.81
C THR A 171 -12.19 9.74 12.32
N ASP A 172 -13.32 9.52 11.68
CA ASP A 172 -13.39 9.42 10.22
C ASP A 172 -13.14 10.79 9.58
N PRO A 173 -12.18 10.92 8.64
CA PRO A 173 -11.79 12.23 8.10
C PRO A 173 -12.89 12.88 7.25
N LEU A 174 -13.77 12.10 6.61
CA LEU A 174 -14.83 12.60 5.74
C LEU A 174 -16.03 13.08 6.53
N THR A 175 -16.54 12.25 7.46
CA THR A 175 -17.77 12.51 8.19
C THR A 175 -17.56 13.20 9.54
N ARG A 176 -16.34 13.19 10.05
CA ARG A 176 -15.97 13.67 11.39
C ARG A 176 -16.71 12.94 12.53
N LEU A 177 -17.32 11.80 12.23
CA LEU A 177 -17.78 10.87 13.25
C LEU A 177 -16.62 10.05 13.81
N PRO A 178 -16.78 9.45 15.01
CA PRO A 178 -15.92 8.34 15.41
C PRO A 178 -15.82 7.28 14.30
N ASN A 179 -14.66 6.64 14.18
CA ASN A 179 -14.45 5.57 13.23
C ASN A 179 -14.69 4.19 13.89
N ARG A 180 -14.52 3.12 13.11
CA ARG A 180 -14.68 1.73 13.54
C ARG A 180 -13.85 1.40 14.79
N GLN A 181 -12.63 1.92 14.89
CA GLN A 181 -11.79 1.68 16.07
C GLN A 181 -12.39 2.32 17.33
N ALA A 182 -12.80 3.58 17.24
CA ALA A 182 -13.44 4.28 18.36
C ALA A 182 -14.76 3.60 18.77
N TYR A 183 -15.50 3.01 17.81
CA TYR A 183 -16.67 2.21 18.09
C TYR A 183 -16.32 0.96 18.90
N ASN A 184 -15.32 0.17 18.47
CA ASN A 184 -14.95 -1.05 19.18
C ASN A 184 -14.51 -0.77 20.62
N GLU A 185 -13.70 0.26 20.85
CA GLU A 185 -13.29 0.68 22.19
C GLU A 185 -14.50 1.10 23.06
N ARG A 186 -15.47 1.80 22.47
CA ARG A 186 -16.69 2.23 23.18
C ARG A 186 -17.61 1.05 23.47
N LEU A 187 -17.73 0.10 22.52
CA LEU A 187 -18.51 -1.11 22.66
C LEU A 187 -17.99 -1.98 23.81
N GLU A 188 -16.68 -2.23 23.88
CA GLU A 188 -16.06 -3.00 24.96
C GLU A 188 -16.33 -2.38 26.33
N ALA A 189 -16.20 -1.04 26.45
CA ALA A 189 -16.47 -0.34 27.69
C ALA A 189 -17.98 -0.38 28.07
N ALA A 190 -18.89 -0.33 27.09
CA ALA A 190 -20.32 -0.45 27.33
C ALA A 190 -20.73 -1.89 27.68
N PHE A 191 -20.13 -2.89 27.01
CA PHE A 191 -20.34 -4.30 27.27
C PHE A 191 -19.90 -4.71 28.68
N THR A 192 -18.75 -4.20 29.16
CA THR A 192 -18.31 -4.40 30.53
C THR A 192 -19.36 -3.91 31.53
N LYS A 193 -19.90 -2.70 31.34
CA LYS A 193 -20.97 -2.16 32.20
C LYS A 193 -22.25 -2.98 32.13
N PHE A 194 -22.64 -3.43 30.94
CA PHE A 194 -23.77 -4.34 30.74
C PHE A 194 -23.61 -5.62 31.59
N LYS A 195 -22.43 -6.26 31.55
CA LYS A 195 -22.15 -7.48 32.32
C LYS A 195 -22.08 -7.25 33.83
N GLU A 196 -21.56 -6.10 34.28
CA GLU A 196 -21.38 -5.79 35.71
C GLU A 196 -22.69 -5.33 36.35
N ASN A 197 -23.47 -4.48 35.68
CA ASN A 197 -24.61 -3.77 36.26
C ASN A 197 -25.96 -4.27 35.73
N GLY A 198 -26.01 -5.07 34.67
CA GLY A 198 -27.23 -5.43 33.98
C GLY A 198 -27.84 -4.26 33.20
N ASP A 199 -27.06 -3.23 32.88
CA ASP A 199 -27.55 -2.07 32.15
C ASP A 199 -28.06 -2.46 30.76
N LEU A 200 -29.17 -1.87 30.32
CA LEU A 200 -29.63 -2.12 28.95
C LEU A 200 -28.63 -1.56 27.92
N LEU A 201 -28.31 -2.35 26.92
CA LEU A 201 -27.42 -1.97 25.82
C LEU A 201 -27.98 -2.52 24.52
N ALA A 202 -28.00 -1.69 23.48
CA ALA A 202 -28.35 -2.15 22.13
C ALA A 202 -27.35 -1.65 21.09
N VAL A 203 -27.29 -2.40 19.99
CA VAL A 203 -26.52 -2.09 18.80
C VAL A 203 -27.47 -1.87 17.64
N ALA A 204 -27.20 -0.84 16.83
CA ALA A 204 -27.86 -0.66 15.53
C ALA A 204 -26.83 -0.49 14.43
N VAL A 205 -27.04 -1.20 13.32
CA VAL A 205 -26.27 -1.06 12.07
C VAL A 205 -27.15 -0.36 11.04
N VAL A 206 -26.58 0.61 10.35
CA VAL A 206 -27.30 1.50 9.42
C VAL A 206 -26.53 1.55 8.11
N ASP A 207 -27.25 1.50 6.99
CA ASP A 207 -26.67 1.59 5.65
C ASP A 207 -27.51 2.50 4.76
N ILE A 208 -26.84 3.36 3.97
CA ILE A 208 -27.52 4.28 3.05
C ILE A 208 -27.98 3.50 1.83
N ASP A 209 -29.27 3.48 1.60
CA ASP A 209 -29.88 2.75 0.49
C ASP A 209 -29.41 3.30 -0.87
N HIS A 210 -29.02 2.37 -1.76
CA HIS A 210 -28.61 2.69 -3.14
C HIS A 210 -27.46 3.70 -3.24
N PHE A 211 -26.55 3.77 -2.26
CA PHE A 211 -25.45 4.73 -2.24
C PHE A 211 -24.55 4.63 -3.50
N LYS A 212 -24.29 3.41 -3.97
CA LYS A 212 -23.55 3.19 -5.22
C LYS A 212 -24.22 3.90 -6.40
N SER A 213 -25.54 3.87 -6.50
CA SER A 213 -26.27 4.57 -7.58
C SER A 213 -26.13 6.09 -7.52
N ILE A 214 -25.96 6.66 -6.29
CA ILE A 214 -25.66 8.08 -6.12
C ILE A 214 -24.28 8.41 -6.69
N ASN A 215 -23.28 7.60 -6.37
CA ASN A 215 -21.92 7.75 -6.91
C ASN A 215 -21.88 7.60 -8.44
N ASP A 216 -22.52 6.58 -8.97
CA ASP A 216 -22.53 6.29 -10.41
C ASP A 216 -23.23 7.40 -11.21
N ARG A 217 -24.31 7.99 -10.67
CA ARG A 217 -25.10 9.02 -11.34
C ARG A 217 -24.55 10.44 -11.18
N PHE A 218 -24.05 10.78 -10.00
CA PHE A 218 -23.69 12.17 -9.64
C PHE A 218 -22.21 12.36 -9.35
N GLY A 219 -21.42 11.26 -9.35
CA GLY A 219 -20.00 11.24 -9.04
C GLY A 219 -19.67 11.13 -7.54
N HIS A 220 -18.46 10.71 -7.23
CA HIS A 220 -17.99 10.49 -5.84
C HIS A 220 -18.13 11.73 -4.94
N ALA A 221 -17.95 12.94 -5.49
CA ALA A 221 -18.13 14.18 -4.70
C ALA A 221 -19.59 14.34 -4.19
N ALA A 222 -20.59 13.84 -4.91
CA ALA A 222 -21.97 13.83 -4.45
C ALA A 222 -22.19 12.77 -3.35
N GLY A 223 -21.58 11.59 -3.52
CA GLY A 223 -21.56 10.57 -2.47
C GLY A 223 -20.90 11.04 -1.18
N ASP A 224 -19.74 11.67 -1.27
CA ASP A 224 -19.06 12.27 -0.11
C ASP A 224 -19.92 13.30 0.60
N LYS A 225 -20.60 14.16 -0.16
CA LYS A 225 -21.55 15.15 0.40
C LYS A 225 -22.75 14.48 1.06
N THR A 226 -23.26 13.39 0.47
CA THR A 226 -24.32 12.57 1.07
C THR A 226 -23.89 12.02 2.41
N LEU A 227 -22.72 11.39 2.49
CA LEU A 227 -22.16 10.85 3.72
C LEU A 227 -22.01 11.94 4.80
N GLN A 228 -21.50 13.11 4.45
CA GLN A 228 -21.36 14.24 5.37
C GLN A 228 -22.70 14.74 5.92
N VAL A 229 -23.72 14.84 5.07
CA VAL A 229 -25.04 15.34 5.48
C VAL A 229 -25.75 14.29 6.32
N VAL A 230 -25.77 13.02 5.88
CA VAL A 230 -26.40 11.91 6.61
C VAL A 230 -25.74 11.72 7.96
N SER A 231 -24.41 11.71 8.04
CA SER A 231 -23.69 11.55 9.30
C SER A 231 -24.00 12.66 10.32
N LYS A 232 -24.06 13.91 9.85
CA LYS A 232 -24.44 15.05 10.69
C LYS A 232 -25.88 14.91 11.20
N PHE A 233 -26.79 14.53 10.31
CA PHE A 233 -28.20 14.32 10.67
C PHE A 233 -28.35 13.18 11.68
N LEU A 234 -27.75 12.01 11.44
CA LEU A 234 -27.78 10.87 12.36
C LEU A 234 -27.26 11.26 13.73
N LYS A 235 -26.09 11.94 13.79
CA LYS A 235 -25.51 12.41 15.05
C LYS A 235 -26.45 13.37 15.83
N GLN A 236 -27.12 14.27 15.10
CA GLN A 236 -28.06 15.24 15.73
C GLN A 236 -29.38 14.59 16.19
N SER A 237 -29.71 13.42 15.64
CA SER A 237 -30.90 12.65 16.00
C SER A 237 -30.71 11.76 17.22
N LEU A 238 -29.49 11.64 17.72
CA LEU A 238 -29.13 10.84 18.88
C LEU A 238 -29.07 11.66 20.14
N SER A 239 -29.28 10.99 21.29
CA SER A 239 -29.18 11.57 22.65
C SER A 239 -27.69 11.67 23.04
N GLU A 240 -27.38 12.40 24.11
CA GLU A 240 -26.01 12.60 24.62
C GLU A 240 -25.31 11.28 25.00
N ASN A 241 -26.08 10.31 25.51
CA ASN A 241 -25.56 9.01 25.92
C ASN A 241 -25.33 8.04 24.75
N ASP A 242 -26.00 8.29 23.62
CA ASP A 242 -25.90 7.45 22.44
C ASP A 242 -24.55 7.71 21.75
N PHE A 243 -24.05 6.68 21.10
CA PHE A 243 -22.80 6.78 20.37
C PHE A 243 -23.02 6.34 18.92
N ILE A 244 -22.42 7.06 17.97
CA ILE A 244 -22.44 6.73 16.56
C ILE A 244 -21.04 6.79 15.98
N ALA A 245 -20.73 5.84 15.09
CA ALA A 245 -19.49 5.80 14.34
C ALA A 245 -19.75 5.46 12.87
N ARG A 246 -18.83 5.83 12.00
CA ARG A 246 -18.78 5.32 10.64
C ARG A 246 -18.03 3.99 10.65
N TRP A 247 -18.73 2.92 10.22
CA TRP A 247 -18.15 1.58 10.19
C TRP A 247 -17.25 1.37 8.96
N GLY A 248 -17.70 1.83 7.80
CA GLY A 248 -16.98 1.77 6.52
C GLY A 248 -17.90 2.15 5.36
N GLY A 249 -17.33 2.58 4.22
CA GLY A 249 -18.14 2.91 3.05
C GLY A 249 -19.33 3.79 3.36
N GLU A 250 -20.53 3.24 3.21
CA GLU A 250 -21.85 3.86 3.46
C GLU A 250 -22.52 3.40 4.76
N GLU A 251 -21.79 2.65 5.60
CA GLU A 251 -22.31 2.04 6.82
C GLU A 251 -21.98 2.83 8.07
N PHE A 252 -22.95 2.89 9.00
CA PHE A 252 -22.82 3.50 10.30
C PHE A 252 -23.27 2.52 11.38
N VAL A 253 -22.69 2.64 12.56
CA VAL A 253 -23.03 1.82 13.73
C VAL A 253 -23.36 2.72 14.92
N MET A 254 -24.33 2.30 15.72
CA MET A 254 -24.76 3.04 16.89
C MET A 254 -24.70 2.12 18.12
N LEU A 255 -24.35 2.69 19.27
CA LEU A 255 -24.54 2.10 20.59
C LEU A 255 -25.61 2.91 21.34
N LEU A 256 -26.59 2.22 21.82
CA LEU A 256 -27.79 2.82 22.45
C LEU A 256 -27.93 2.25 23.89
N PRO A 257 -27.22 2.86 24.85
CA PRO A 257 -27.30 2.41 26.24
C PRO A 257 -28.62 2.84 26.88
N GLN A 258 -29.04 2.11 27.91
CA GLN A 258 -30.16 2.44 28.79
C GLN A 258 -31.54 2.64 28.11
N ALA A 259 -31.72 1.99 26.94
CA ALA A 259 -32.98 2.08 26.20
C ALA A 259 -33.59 0.70 25.99
N GLN A 260 -34.90 0.59 26.14
CA GLN A 260 -35.64 -0.63 25.78
C GLN A 260 -35.83 -0.71 24.26
N MET A 261 -35.98 -1.94 23.74
CA MET A 261 -36.11 -2.16 22.30
C MET A 261 -37.30 -1.39 21.69
N ALA A 262 -38.43 -1.27 22.40
CA ALA A 262 -39.59 -0.50 21.92
C ALA A 262 -39.27 0.99 21.69
N ASP A 263 -38.48 1.60 22.59
CA ASP A 263 -38.03 2.99 22.44
C ASP A 263 -37.02 3.15 21.31
N ILE A 264 -36.12 2.17 21.15
CA ILE A 264 -35.13 2.12 20.08
C ILE A 264 -35.84 2.00 18.74
N ASP A 265 -36.78 1.08 18.59
CA ASP A 265 -37.55 0.88 17.36
C ASP A 265 -38.28 2.16 16.94
N LYS A 266 -38.98 2.79 17.88
CA LYS A 266 -39.65 4.06 17.66
C LYS A 266 -38.67 5.16 17.25
N LYS A 267 -37.55 5.31 17.96
CA LYS A 267 -36.52 6.32 17.69
C LYS A 267 -35.91 6.12 16.30
N LEU A 268 -35.53 4.89 15.96
CA LEU A 268 -34.92 4.59 14.66
C LEU A 268 -35.92 4.80 13.51
N ASN A 269 -37.21 4.47 13.69
CA ASN A 269 -38.27 4.77 12.72
C ASN A 269 -38.50 6.27 12.52
N GLU A 270 -38.42 7.06 13.57
CA GLU A 270 -38.47 8.53 13.47
C GLU A 270 -37.24 9.05 12.67
N VAL A 271 -36.04 8.58 12.99
CA VAL A 271 -34.80 8.95 12.29
C VAL A 271 -34.92 8.60 10.83
N ARG A 272 -35.31 7.38 10.49
CA ARG A 272 -35.54 6.89 9.13
C ARG A 272 -36.50 7.77 8.34
N THR A 273 -37.66 8.10 8.95
CA THR A 273 -38.69 8.90 8.30
C THR A 273 -38.23 10.33 8.06
N LYS A 274 -37.57 10.95 9.05
CA LYS A 274 -37.01 12.30 8.91
C LYS A 274 -35.91 12.35 7.85
N LEU A 275 -35.02 11.33 7.79
CA LEU A 275 -33.99 11.22 6.76
C LEU A 275 -34.60 11.15 5.34
N ALA A 276 -35.60 10.28 5.15
CA ALA A 276 -36.30 10.10 3.89
C ALA A 276 -37.05 11.38 3.42
N ALA A 277 -37.40 12.28 4.33
CA ALA A 277 -38.04 13.56 4.06
C ALA A 277 -37.03 14.70 3.79
N MET A 278 -35.74 14.51 4.04
CA MET A 278 -34.73 15.55 3.82
C MET A 278 -34.62 15.94 2.34
N PRO A 279 -34.56 17.25 2.02
CA PRO A 279 -34.43 17.72 0.64
C PRO A 279 -32.98 17.63 0.15
N PHE A 280 -32.60 16.51 -0.44
CA PHE A 280 -31.31 16.40 -1.15
C PHE A 280 -31.46 16.92 -2.59
N LYS A 281 -30.45 17.67 -3.03
CA LYS A 281 -30.42 18.22 -4.38
C LYS A 281 -29.01 18.14 -4.96
N PHE A 282 -28.90 17.47 -6.11
CA PHE A 282 -27.66 17.39 -6.88
C PHE A 282 -27.88 17.91 -8.30
N LYS A 283 -27.04 18.83 -8.79
CA LYS A 283 -27.14 19.40 -10.15
C LYS A 283 -28.58 19.81 -10.52
N GLN A 284 -29.28 20.54 -9.61
CA GLN A 284 -30.67 20.95 -9.79
C GLN A 284 -31.74 19.84 -9.69
N GLU A 285 -31.35 18.59 -9.53
CA GLU A 285 -32.25 17.45 -9.41
C GLU A 285 -32.51 17.12 -7.94
N LYS A 286 -33.78 16.91 -7.59
CA LYS A 286 -34.18 16.43 -6.26
C LYS A 286 -33.95 14.92 -6.18
N VAL A 287 -33.24 14.49 -5.17
CA VAL A 287 -32.92 13.08 -4.93
C VAL A 287 -33.44 12.69 -3.55
N LYS A 288 -34.13 11.57 -3.46
CA LYS A 288 -34.57 11.00 -2.20
C LYS A 288 -33.46 10.06 -1.70
N ILE A 289 -32.98 10.31 -0.48
CA ILE A 289 -31.99 9.45 0.18
C ILE A 289 -32.69 8.77 1.36
N THR A 290 -32.57 7.46 1.42
CA THR A 290 -33.10 6.63 2.49
C THR A 290 -31.99 5.80 3.12
N ALA A 291 -32.24 5.23 4.28
CA ALA A 291 -31.36 4.27 4.93
C ALA A 291 -32.17 3.11 5.52
N SER A 292 -31.53 1.96 5.56
CA SER A 292 -32.03 0.76 6.22
C SER A 292 -31.32 0.56 7.55
N PHE A 293 -32.01 0.00 8.53
CA PHE A 293 -31.55 -0.15 9.90
C PHE A 293 -31.81 -1.56 10.39
N GLY A 294 -30.83 -2.15 11.05
CA GLY A 294 -30.98 -3.37 11.84
C GLY A 294 -30.56 -3.10 13.26
N ALA A 295 -31.38 -3.43 14.26
CA ALA A 295 -31.04 -3.18 15.65
C ALA A 295 -31.47 -4.31 16.57
N THR A 296 -30.67 -4.57 17.62
CA THR A 296 -30.91 -5.61 18.62
C THR A 296 -30.35 -5.24 19.97
N CYS A 297 -30.98 -5.73 21.04
CA CYS A 297 -30.46 -5.60 22.40
C CYS A 297 -29.49 -6.72 22.74
N PHE A 298 -28.56 -6.44 23.66
CA PHE A 298 -27.73 -7.46 24.28
C PHE A 298 -28.57 -8.37 25.19
N ASN A 299 -28.27 -9.67 25.12
CA ASN A 299 -28.76 -10.70 26.01
C ASN A 299 -27.62 -11.25 26.87
N ASP A 300 -27.92 -11.92 27.98
CA ASP A 300 -26.91 -12.42 28.92
C ASP A 300 -25.84 -13.31 28.30
N ASN A 301 -26.19 -14.07 27.25
CA ASN A 301 -25.28 -15.01 26.57
C ASN A 301 -24.54 -14.39 25.37
N ASP A 302 -24.80 -13.12 25.07
CA ASP A 302 -24.16 -12.48 23.93
C ASP A 302 -22.69 -12.15 24.19
N THR A 303 -21.94 -12.14 23.09
CA THR A 303 -20.65 -11.47 22.95
C THR A 303 -20.81 -10.23 22.09
N THR A 304 -19.79 -9.42 22.00
CA THR A 304 -19.77 -8.21 21.14
C THR A 304 -19.94 -8.57 19.66
N GLU A 305 -19.43 -9.77 19.25
CA GLU A 305 -19.53 -10.27 17.90
C GLU A 305 -20.95 -10.75 17.57
N THR A 306 -21.56 -11.58 18.46
CA THR A 306 -22.88 -12.17 18.19
C THR A 306 -23.99 -11.13 18.09
N VAL A 307 -23.91 -10.07 18.93
CA VAL A 307 -24.83 -8.94 18.84
C VAL A 307 -24.68 -8.17 17.55
N PHE A 308 -23.45 -7.92 17.13
CA PHE A 308 -23.19 -7.23 15.86
C PHE A 308 -23.72 -8.04 14.66
N GLU A 309 -23.44 -9.34 14.60
CA GLU A 309 -23.94 -10.25 13.56
C GLU A 309 -25.47 -10.24 13.50
N ARG A 310 -26.15 -10.28 14.65
CA ARG A 310 -27.62 -10.24 14.72
C ARG A 310 -28.18 -8.89 14.22
N ALA A 311 -27.55 -7.78 14.56
CA ALA A 311 -27.95 -6.47 14.05
C ALA A 311 -27.73 -6.37 12.53
N ASP A 312 -26.65 -6.93 12.00
CA ASP A 312 -26.36 -6.99 10.57
C ASP A 312 -27.34 -7.88 9.81
N GLU A 313 -27.74 -9.04 10.36
CA GLU A 313 -28.80 -9.87 9.81
C GLU A 313 -30.14 -9.10 9.70
N TYR A 314 -30.48 -8.27 10.70
CA TYR A 314 -31.66 -7.45 10.64
C TYR A 314 -31.56 -6.33 9.61
N LEU A 315 -30.39 -5.72 9.46
CA LEU A 315 -30.12 -4.77 8.37
C LEU A 315 -30.31 -5.46 7.00
N TYR A 316 -29.79 -6.67 6.84
CA TYR A 316 -29.94 -7.43 5.61
C TYR A 316 -31.43 -7.74 5.32
N LYS A 317 -32.22 -8.10 6.34
CA LYS A 317 -33.68 -8.26 6.20
C LYS A 317 -34.37 -6.95 5.78
N ALA A 318 -33.99 -5.81 6.40
CA ALA A 318 -34.51 -4.50 6.02
C ALA A 318 -34.22 -4.17 4.53
N LYS A 319 -33.01 -4.45 4.06
CA LYS A 319 -32.63 -4.26 2.64
C LYS A 319 -33.40 -5.18 1.69
N ARG A 320 -33.65 -6.42 2.06
CA ARG A 320 -34.42 -7.39 1.25
C ARG A 320 -35.91 -7.07 1.18
N ASN A 321 -36.49 -6.54 2.25
CA ASN A 321 -37.92 -6.25 2.36
C ASN A 321 -38.30 -4.87 1.82
N GLY A 322 -37.49 -4.31 0.93
CA GLY A 322 -37.82 -3.07 0.20
C GLY A 322 -37.02 -1.84 0.59
N ARG A 323 -36.06 -1.97 1.50
CA ARG A 323 -35.23 -0.88 2.01
C ARG A 323 -36.03 0.20 2.75
N ASN A 324 -35.37 1.26 3.20
CA ASN A 324 -36.02 2.32 3.98
C ASN A 324 -36.87 1.73 5.11
N LEU A 325 -36.33 0.77 5.85
CA LEU A 325 -36.98 0.00 6.90
C LEU A 325 -36.08 -0.07 8.15
N VAL A 326 -36.73 -0.23 9.29
CA VAL A 326 -36.09 -0.61 10.55
C VAL A 326 -36.55 -2.03 10.86
N VAL A 327 -35.61 -2.93 11.11
CA VAL A 327 -35.87 -4.30 11.57
C VAL A 327 -35.19 -4.48 12.92
N THR A 328 -35.95 -4.94 13.90
CA THR A 328 -35.51 -5.11 15.28
C THR A 328 -35.97 -6.45 15.84
N ASP A 329 -35.60 -6.76 17.08
CA ASP A 329 -36.07 -7.92 17.83
C ASP A 329 -37.62 -7.97 17.94
N LEU A 330 -38.31 -6.85 17.73
CA LEU A 330 -39.78 -6.76 17.75
C LEU A 330 -40.42 -7.06 16.37
N SER A 331 -39.63 -7.17 15.34
CA SER A 331 -40.09 -7.38 13.95
C SER A 331 -40.29 -8.87 13.65
N THR A 332 -41.18 -9.53 14.34
CA THR A 332 -41.35 -10.99 14.37
C THR A 332 -41.85 -11.63 13.05
N ASP A 333 -42.36 -10.83 12.08
CA ASP A 333 -43.05 -11.33 10.88
C ASP A 333 -42.47 -10.80 9.54
N LEU A 334 -41.20 -10.37 9.52
CA LEU A 334 -40.52 -9.84 8.32
C LEU A 334 -39.46 -10.79 7.77
#